data_a4771dfdae3ac539f7756c5407687855
#
_entry.id   a4771dfdae3ac539f7756c5407687855
#
_cell.length_a   1.000
_cell.length_b   1.000
_cell.length_c   1.000
_cell.angle_alpha   90.00
_cell.angle_beta   90.00
_cell.angle_gamma   90.00
#
_symmetry.space_group_name_H-M   'P 1'
#
loop_
_entity.id
_entity.type
_entity.pdbx_description
1 polymer ?
#
loop_
_entity_poly.entity_id
_entity_poly.type
_entity_poly.pdbx_seq_one_letter_code
_entity_poly.pdbx_strand_id
1 'polypeptide(L)'
;INATPERRGKVVIVGQRRGDEPVLWNYGEPIAARTGYPTTVIDVPGAFDGKDGEGRWIRHTSDAGRASKDVTDHNYFRLAACYIRAMDLFEEILEVETVRAVIGGHSKRATSAYTAAAIDPERVAGVVYMGNESTFEVMDADYRAPLSPHRAQAWVACPVLYIGATNEDGYEMFSINHIQSKMTVPWAIQYTPNYRHASNSEKQFMDWQMWVSHVFDGRPLTRIGETSHEITARGLTMRAKIESPNKIIQVKFWYAYCDDVPFWRDLVWYPVYNVKESDGVYEGYNDGKTPDAWLVEVKDVAMGFTGYLSSLPQKVSDKETAVRKSRGSRSRHWEPNK
;
A
#
# COMPACT_ATOMS: atom_id res chain seq x y z
N ILE A 1 -21.03 -17.45 -0.37
CA ILE A 1 -21.00 -16.98 1.02
C ILE A 1 -22.35 -16.37 1.30
N ASN A 2 -23.09 -16.89 2.27
CA ASN A 2 -24.38 -16.33 2.68
C ASN A 2 -24.12 -15.05 3.49
N ALA A 3 -24.05 -13.90 2.81
CA ALA A 3 -24.00 -12.62 3.47
C ALA A 3 -25.33 -12.35 4.21
N THR A 4 -25.26 -11.78 5.42
CA THR A 4 -26.47 -11.28 6.09
C THR A 4 -27.08 -10.13 5.27
N PRO A 5 -28.39 -9.85 5.41
CA PRO A 5 -29.04 -8.74 4.68
C PRO A 5 -28.30 -7.41 4.81
N GLU A 6 -27.74 -7.09 5.98
CA GLU A 6 -27.02 -5.84 6.25
C GLU A 6 -25.67 -5.76 5.55
N ARG A 7 -25.12 -6.91 5.14
CA ARG A 7 -23.84 -7.03 4.41
C ARG A 7 -24.02 -7.26 2.92
N ARG A 8 -25.26 -7.51 2.50
CA ARG A 8 -25.61 -7.66 1.08
C ARG A 8 -25.36 -6.33 0.38
N GLY A 9 -24.60 -6.35 -0.70
CA GLY A 9 -24.18 -5.13 -1.39
C GLY A 9 -22.91 -4.46 -0.88
N LYS A 10 -22.29 -4.97 0.22
CA LYS A 10 -20.93 -4.59 0.63
C LYS A 10 -19.99 -5.73 0.29
N VAL A 11 -19.00 -5.48 -0.56
CA VAL A 11 -18.15 -6.55 -1.14
C VAL A 11 -16.67 -6.22 -1.02
N VAL A 12 -15.83 -7.24 -1.07
CA VAL A 12 -14.38 -7.09 -1.08
C VAL A 12 -13.81 -7.74 -2.34
N ILE A 13 -12.95 -7.01 -3.06
CA ILE A 13 -12.33 -7.50 -4.29
C ILE A 13 -10.82 -7.39 -4.18
N VAL A 14 -10.13 -8.53 -4.15
CA VAL A 14 -8.68 -8.62 -4.07
C VAL A 14 -8.12 -9.01 -5.44
N GLY A 15 -7.31 -8.15 -6.02
CA GLY A 15 -6.64 -8.42 -7.28
C GLY A 15 -5.38 -9.26 -7.08
N GLN A 16 -5.27 -10.34 -7.84
CA GLN A 16 -4.08 -11.19 -7.87
C GLN A 16 -3.48 -11.29 -9.28
N ARG A 17 -2.29 -11.82 -9.36
CA ARG A 17 -1.69 -12.29 -10.60
C ARG A 17 -2.25 -13.67 -10.91
N ARG A 18 -2.48 -13.98 -12.20
CA ARG A 18 -2.93 -15.28 -12.64
C ARG A 18 -2.00 -16.40 -12.11
N GLY A 19 -2.60 -17.41 -11.52
CA GLY A 19 -1.90 -18.53 -10.90
C GLY A 19 -1.27 -18.23 -9.53
N ASP A 20 -1.62 -17.11 -8.91
CA ASP A 20 -1.15 -16.74 -7.59
C ASP A 20 -2.13 -17.24 -6.51
N GLU A 21 -2.31 -18.57 -6.45
CA GLU A 21 -3.22 -19.24 -5.52
C GLU A 21 -3.07 -18.79 -4.05
N PRO A 22 -1.84 -18.47 -3.55
CA PRO A 22 -1.70 -17.99 -2.17
C PRO A 22 -2.55 -16.77 -1.83
N VAL A 23 -2.91 -15.92 -2.79
CA VAL A 23 -3.75 -14.74 -2.53
C VAL A 23 -5.16 -15.14 -2.13
N LEU A 24 -5.73 -16.19 -2.71
CA LEU A 24 -7.03 -16.71 -2.29
C LEU A 24 -7.00 -17.16 -0.82
N TRP A 25 -5.98 -17.93 -0.43
CA TRP A 25 -5.86 -18.50 0.92
C TRP A 25 -5.42 -17.47 1.97
N ASN A 26 -4.58 -16.52 1.59
CA ASN A 26 -4.04 -15.55 2.52
C ASN A 26 -4.93 -14.32 2.71
N TYR A 27 -5.70 -13.94 1.69
CA TYR A 27 -6.57 -12.76 1.72
C TYR A 27 -8.04 -13.10 1.51
N GLY A 28 -8.40 -13.73 0.41
CA GLY A 28 -9.79 -13.92 0.02
C GLY A 28 -10.60 -14.67 1.07
N GLU A 29 -10.18 -15.87 1.41
CA GLU A 29 -10.88 -16.72 2.38
C GLU A 29 -10.85 -16.15 3.81
N PRO A 30 -9.69 -15.72 4.37
CA PRO A 30 -9.66 -15.12 5.70
C PRO A 30 -10.48 -13.83 5.82
N ILE A 31 -10.48 -12.97 4.81
CA ILE A 31 -11.31 -11.76 4.82
C ILE A 31 -12.78 -12.15 4.88
N ALA A 32 -13.24 -13.05 3.98
CA ALA A 32 -14.62 -13.51 3.97
C ALA A 32 -15.04 -14.16 5.29
N ALA A 33 -14.19 -15.04 5.83
CA ALA A 33 -14.48 -15.79 7.06
C ALA A 33 -14.55 -14.87 8.29
N ARG A 34 -13.65 -13.93 8.41
CA ARG A 34 -13.56 -13.07 9.59
C ARG A 34 -14.48 -11.86 9.55
N THR A 35 -14.66 -11.27 8.36
CA THR A 35 -15.50 -10.06 8.22
C THR A 35 -16.94 -10.37 7.86
N GLY A 36 -17.20 -11.55 7.29
CA GLY A 36 -18.53 -11.98 6.83
C GLY A 36 -19.02 -11.24 5.59
N TYR A 37 -18.17 -10.46 4.92
CA TYR A 37 -18.50 -9.79 3.66
C TYR A 37 -18.23 -10.70 2.47
N PRO A 38 -19.11 -10.68 1.42
CA PRO A 38 -18.82 -11.34 0.15
C PRO A 38 -17.45 -10.89 -0.37
N THR A 39 -16.57 -11.84 -0.62
CA THR A 39 -15.20 -11.55 -1.04
C THR A 39 -14.86 -12.36 -2.26
N THR A 40 -14.25 -11.75 -3.25
CA THR A 40 -13.69 -12.42 -4.40
C THR A 40 -12.21 -12.08 -4.58
N VAL A 41 -11.47 -13.03 -5.12
CA VAL A 41 -10.14 -12.80 -5.64
C VAL A 41 -10.23 -12.88 -7.15
N ILE A 42 -9.81 -11.81 -7.82
CA ILE A 42 -9.87 -11.72 -9.28
C ILE A 42 -8.49 -11.84 -9.90
N ASP A 43 -8.39 -12.58 -10.99
CA ASP A 43 -7.19 -12.58 -11.81
C ASP A 43 -7.10 -11.27 -12.59
N VAL A 44 -6.22 -10.39 -12.11
CA VAL A 44 -5.87 -9.17 -12.83
C VAL A 44 -4.64 -9.46 -13.68
N PRO A 45 -4.78 -9.55 -15.01
CA PRO A 45 -3.71 -10.01 -15.89
C PRO A 45 -2.42 -9.23 -15.70
N GLY A 46 -1.29 -9.93 -15.67
CA GLY A 46 0.03 -9.34 -15.64
C GLY A 46 0.59 -9.07 -17.03
N ALA A 47 1.86 -8.72 -17.08
CA ALA A 47 2.53 -8.34 -18.33
C ALA A 47 2.60 -9.45 -19.40
N PHE A 48 2.38 -10.72 -19.01
CA PHE A 48 2.56 -11.88 -19.90
C PHE A 48 1.47 -12.95 -19.75
N ASP A 49 0.33 -12.61 -19.15
CA ASP A 49 -0.61 -13.61 -18.64
C ASP A 49 -1.71 -14.03 -19.60
N GLY A 50 -1.61 -13.75 -20.89
CA GLY A 50 -2.64 -14.14 -21.81
C GLY A 50 -2.23 -14.18 -23.27
N LYS A 51 -2.96 -14.95 -24.04
CA LYS A 51 -2.93 -14.90 -25.51
C LYS A 51 -4.25 -14.30 -25.98
N ASP A 52 -4.20 -13.47 -27.02
CA ASP A 52 -5.42 -13.04 -27.72
C ASP A 52 -6.11 -14.20 -28.45
N GLY A 53 -7.26 -13.93 -29.05
CA GLY A 53 -8.00 -14.92 -29.81
C GLY A 53 -7.24 -15.51 -31.01
N GLU A 54 -6.10 -14.91 -31.38
CA GLU A 54 -5.20 -15.36 -32.44
C GLU A 54 -3.97 -16.11 -31.90
N GLY A 55 -3.91 -16.32 -30.57
CA GLY A 55 -2.82 -17.04 -29.91
C GLY A 55 -1.56 -16.23 -29.68
N ARG A 56 -1.58 -14.93 -29.91
CA ARG A 56 -0.47 -14.03 -29.65
C ARG A 56 -0.44 -13.62 -28.18
N TRP A 57 0.74 -13.53 -27.58
CA TRP A 57 0.89 -13.03 -26.22
C TRP A 57 0.40 -11.58 -26.14
N ILE A 58 -0.58 -11.33 -25.30
CA ILE A 58 -1.01 -9.98 -24.96
C ILE A 58 0.09 -9.37 -24.11
N ARG A 59 0.90 -8.52 -24.72
CA ARG A 59 1.91 -7.75 -23.98
C ARG A 59 1.23 -6.64 -23.19
N HIS A 60 0.93 -6.91 -21.96
CA HIS A 60 0.50 -5.89 -21.00
C HIS A 60 1.69 -5.15 -20.39
N THR A 61 2.68 -4.83 -21.20
CA THR A 61 3.84 -4.12 -20.72
C THR A 61 3.59 -2.62 -20.70
N SER A 62 4.29 -1.96 -19.80
CA SER A 62 4.53 -0.53 -19.88
C SER A 62 4.97 -0.07 -21.28
N ASP A 63 5.42 -0.97 -22.13
CA ASP A 63 5.88 -0.68 -23.51
C ASP A 63 4.73 -0.56 -24.50
N ALA A 64 3.59 -1.20 -24.31
CA ALA A 64 2.43 -1.00 -25.16
C ALA A 64 1.88 0.42 -25.05
N GLY A 65 1.94 1.02 -23.85
CA GLY A 65 1.57 2.40 -23.65
C GLY A 65 2.60 3.42 -24.18
N ARG A 66 3.88 3.04 -24.35
CA ARG A 66 4.89 3.93 -24.93
C ARG A 66 4.64 4.27 -26.39
N ALA A 67 3.99 3.35 -27.10
CA ALA A 67 3.67 3.54 -28.52
C ALA A 67 2.32 4.23 -28.72
N SER A 68 1.44 4.27 -27.72
CA SER A 68 0.11 4.86 -27.82
C SER A 68 0.04 6.19 -27.05
N LYS A 69 -0.52 7.18 -27.70
CA LYS A 69 -0.89 8.44 -27.04
C LYS A 69 -2.23 8.35 -26.30
N ASP A 70 -2.94 7.22 -26.46
CA ASP A 70 -4.21 6.97 -25.81
C ASP A 70 -3.98 6.30 -24.46
N VAL A 71 -4.38 6.96 -23.38
CA VAL A 71 -4.28 6.41 -22.01
C VAL A 71 -5.11 5.15 -21.82
N THR A 72 -6.15 4.94 -22.63
CA THR A 72 -6.99 3.74 -22.57
C THR A 72 -6.29 2.48 -23.06
N ASP A 73 -5.24 2.64 -23.86
CA ASP A 73 -4.36 1.54 -24.24
C ASP A 73 -3.39 1.13 -23.15
N HIS A 74 -3.28 1.96 -22.11
CA HIS A 74 -2.37 1.67 -21.03
C HIS A 74 -2.91 0.56 -20.13
N ASN A 75 -1.98 -0.27 -19.70
CA ASN A 75 -2.25 -1.46 -18.93
C ASN A 75 -3.04 -1.20 -17.64
N TYR A 76 -2.68 -0.17 -16.88
CA TYR A 76 -3.36 0.13 -15.61
C TYR A 76 -4.81 0.52 -15.80
N PHE A 77 -5.14 1.20 -16.89
CA PHE A 77 -6.51 1.53 -17.23
C PHE A 77 -7.33 0.26 -17.56
N ARG A 78 -6.76 -0.61 -18.41
CA ARG A 78 -7.40 -1.89 -18.74
C ARG A 78 -7.56 -2.81 -17.53
N LEU A 79 -6.56 -2.84 -16.65
CA LEU A 79 -6.63 -3.63 -15.43
C LEU A 79 -7.63 -3.04 -14.41
N ALA A 80 -7.85 -1.73 -14.40
CA ALA A 80 -8.90 -1.10 -13.60
C ALA A 80 -10.29 -1.61 -14.01
N ALA A 81 -10.51 -1.85 -15.29
CA ALA A 81 -11.77 -2.43 -15.77
C ALA A 81 -12.09 -3.80 -15.16
N CYS A 82 -11.09 -4.58 -14.76
CA CYS A 82 -11.32 -5.86 -14.09
C CYS A 82 -12.04 -5.68 -12.75
N TYR A 83 -11.69 -4.65 -12.00
CA TYR A 83 -12.35 -4.35 -10.72
C TYR A 83 -13.77 -3.85 -10.95
N ILE A 84 -13.98 -3.00 -11.95
CA ILE A 84 -15.31 -2.46 -12.28
C ILE A 84 -16.24 -3.61 -12.72
N ARG A 85 -15.76 -4.50 -13.60
CA ARG A 85 -16.53 -5.68 -14.02
C ARG A 85 -16.80 -6.67 -12.90
N ALA A 86 -15.90 -6.79 -11.92
CA ALA A 86 -16.16 -7.60 -10.74
C ALA A 86 -17.27 -6.99 -9.85
N MET A 87 -17.38 -5.67 -9.78
CA MET A 87 -18.51 -5.00 -9.11
C MET A 87 -19.82 -5.25 -9.85
N ASP A 88 -19.84 -5.13 -11.20
CA ASP A 88 -21.02 -5.45 -12.02
C ASP A 88 -21.48 -6.91 -11.77
N LEU A 89 -20.54 -7.85 -11.72
CA LEU A 89 -20.84 -9.27 -11.47
C LEU A 89 -21.43 -9.48 -10.06
N PHE A 90 -20.93 -8.76 -9.05
CA PHE A 90 -21.50 -8.84 -7.71
C PHE A 90 -22.93 -8.27 -7.65
N GLU A 91 -23.22 -7.20 -8.38
CA GLU A 91 -24.57 -6.64 -8.48
C GLU A 91 -25.55 -7.67 -9.03
N GLU A 92 -25.14 -8.39 -10.08
CA GLU A 92 -25.93 -9.47 -10.68
C GLU A 92 -26.11 -10.66 -9.73
N ILE A 93 -25.01 -11.21 -9.17
CA ILE A 93 -25.05 -12.39 -8.30
C ILE A 93 -25.82 -12.13 -6.99
N LEU A 94 -25.65 -10.95 -6.42
CA LEU A 94 -26.28 -10.59 -5.14
C LEU A 94 -27.68 -10.00 -5.35
N GLU A 95 -28.10 -9.77 -6.59
CA GLU A 95 -29.39 -9.16 -6.95
C GLU A 95 -29.59 -7.82 -6.21
N VAL A 96 -28.59 -6.95 -6.28
CA VAL A 96 -28.61 -5.60 -5.72
C VAL A 96 -28.43 -4.56 -6.81
N GLU A 97 -29.01 -3.40 -6.63
CA GLU A 97 -28.91 -2.30 -7.61
C GLU A 97 -27.49 -1.76 -7.71
N THR A 98 -26.81 -1.64 -6.57
CA THR A 98 -25.46 -1.09 -6.52
C THR A 98 -24.67 -1.72 -5.36
N VAL A 99 -23.43 -2.12 -5.62
CA VAL A 99 -22.51 -2.56 -4.57
C VAL A 99 -21.65 -1.41 -4.05
N ARG A 100 -21.16 -1.59 -2.83
CA ARG A 100 -20.10 -0.76 -2.24
C ARG A 100 -18.90 -1.66 -1.98
N ALA A 101 -17.76 -1.38 -2.62
CA ALA A 101 -16.63 -2.28 -2.65
C ALA A 101 -15.39 -1.73 -1.93
N VAL A 102 -14.74 -2.56 -1.11
CA VAL A 102 -13.32 -2.38 -0.76
C VAL A 102 -12.51 -3.16 -1.78
N ILE A 103 -11.65 -2.46 -2.50
CA ILE A 103 -10.85 -3.04 -3.58
C ILE A 103 -9.37 -2.85 -3.31
N GLY A 104 -8.54 -3.73 -3.85
CA GLY A 104 -7.09 -3.56 -3.72
C GLY A 104 -6.30 -4.75 -4.26
N GLY A 105 -5.01 -4.71 -4.03
CA GLY A 105 -4.09 -5.74 -4.46
C GLY A 105 -2.64 -5.31 -4.27
N HIS A 106 -1.72 -6.14 -4.77
CA HIS A 106 -0.29 -5.91 -4.63
C HIS A 106 0.32 -5.41 -5.95
N SER A 107 1.25 -4.46 -5.87
CA SER A 107 2.03 -3.97 -7.00
C SER A 107 1.12 -3.35 -8.09
N LYS A 108 1.18 -3.78 -9.32
CA LYS A 108 0.34 -3.29 -10.43
C LYS A 108 -1.16 -3.38 -10.13
N ARG A 109 -1.59 -4.36 -9.32
CA ARG A 109 -3.00 -4.52 -8.91
C ARG A 109 -3.42 -3.41 -7.95
N ALA A 110 -2.50 -2.96 -7.09
CA ALA A 110 -2.73 -1.79 -6.25
C ALA A 110 -3.00 -0.54 -7.09
N THR A 111 -2.14 -0.25 -8.05
CA THR A 111 -2.31 0.89 -8.96
C THR A 111 -3.61 0.78 -9.77
N SER A 112 -3.93 -0.43 -10.24
CA SER A 112 -5.17 -0.66 -11.00
C SER A 112 -6.42 -0.48 -10.15
N ALA A 113 -6.43 -0.95 -8.90
CA ALA A 113 -7.51 -0.72 -7.95
C ALA A 113 -7.68 0.78 -7.65
N TYR A 114 -6.58 1.48 -7.45
CA TYR A 114 -6.59 2.93 -7.23
C TYR A 114 -7.14 3.70 -8.44
N THR A 115 -6.78 3.27 -9.65
CA THR A 115 -7.33 3.82 -10.89
C THR A 115 -8.82 3.51 -11.01
N ALA A 116 -9.26 2.30 -10.65
CA ALA A 116 -10.68 1.96 -10.62
C ALA A 116 -11.47 2.83 -9.65
N ALA A 117 -10.91 3.12 -8.47
CA ALA A 117 -11.53 4.02 -7.49
C ALA A 117 -11.67 5.46 -8.00
N ALA A 118 -10.75 5.91 -8.86
CA ALA A 118 -10.84 7.23 -9.49
C ALA A 118 -11.87 7.26 -10.63
N ILE A 119 -12.08 6.13 -11.32
CA ILE A 119 -13.04 6.00 -12.43
C ILE A 119 -14.48 5.84 -11.89
N ASP A 120 -14.63 5.09 -10.82
CA ASP A 120 -15.92 4.72 -10.24
C ASP A 120 -15.97 5.02 -8.73
N PRO A 121 -15.90 6.30 -8.35
CA PRO A 121 -15.84 6.72 -6.95
C PRO A 121 -17.14 6.44 -6.20
N GLU A 122 -18.26 6.24 -6.88
CA GLU A 122 -19.56 5.99 -6.26
C GLU A 122 -19.64 4.57 -5.67
N ARG A 123 -19.08 3.58 -6.37
CA ARG A 123 -19.10 2.18 -5.93
C ARG A 123 -17.90 1.78 -5.07
N VAL A 124 -16.77 2.47 -5.19
CA VAL A 124 -15.60 2.14 -4.37
C VAL A 124 -15.69 2.81 -3.02
N ALA A 125 -15.82 2.00 -1.97
CA ALA A 125 -15.93 2.45 -0.58
C ALA A 125 -14.58 2.60 0.12
N GLY A 126 -13.54 1.92 -0.35
CA GLY A 126 -12.19 1.98 0.20
C GLY A 126 -11.17 1.26 -0.66
N VAL A 127 -9.92 1.67 -0.57
CA VAL A 127 -8.82 1.05 -1.31
C VAL A 127 -7.76 0.51 -0.36
N VAL A 128 -7.21 -0.68 -0.68
CA VAL A 128 -5.95 -1.17 -0.11
C VAL A 128 -4.89 -1.13 -1.20
N TYR A 129 -3.94 -0.21 -1.05
CA TYR A 129 -2.87 0.07 -1.99
C TYR A 129 -1.56 -0.54 -1.48
N MET A 130 -1.18 -1.72 -1.97
CA MET A 130 -0.10 -2.50 -1.39
C MET A 130 1.11 -2.65 -2.32
N GLY A 131 2.32 -2.35 -1.81
CA GLY A 131 3.59 -2.60 -2.49
C GLY A 131 3.84 -1.77 -3.74
N ASN A 132 3.29 -0.56 -3.83
CA ASN A 132 3.54 0.37 -4.93
C ASN A 132 3.21 1.82 -4.51
N GLU A 133 3.51 2.15 -3.29
CA GLU A 133 3.16 3.39 -2.60
C GLU A 133 3.91 4.63 -3.09
N SER A 134 4.82 4.47 -4.05
CA SER A 134 5.63 5.56 -4.57
C SER A 134 5.05 6.20 -5.83
N THR A 135 5.52 7.40 -6.13
CA THR A 135 5.18 8.11 -7.36
C THR A 135 5.96 7.56 -8.56
N PHE A 136 5.33 7.51 -9.71
CA PHE A 136 6.01 7.26 -10.97
C PHE A 136 6.69 8.52 -11.55
N GLU A 137 6.62 9.66 -10.89
CA GLU A 137 7.20 10.93 -11.37
C GLU A 137 8.69 10.85 -11.69
N VAL A 138 9.40 9.95 -10.99
CA VAL A 138 10.85 9.80 -11.12
C VAL A 138 11.24 8.95 -12.34
N MET A 139 10.29 8.30 -13.00
CA MET A 139 10.61 7.23 -13.93
C MET A 139 10.49 7.59 -15.42
N ASP A 140 9.77 8.61 -15.80
CA ASP A 140 9.66 9.15 -17.16
C ASP A 140 8.46 10.12 -17.22
N ALA A 141 8.73 11.41 -17.23
CA ALA A 141 7.72 12.45 -17.12
C ALA A 141 6.66 12.40 -18.23
N ASP A 142 7.05 12.04 -19.45
CA ASP A 142 6.15 12.06 -20.60
C ASP A 142 5.21 10.86 -20.67
N TYR A 143 5.60 9.75 -20.06
CA TYR A 143 4.93 8.47 -20.25
C TYR A 143 4.17 7.98 -19.03
N ARG A 144 4.77 8.02 -17.85
CA ARG A 144 4.18 7.46 -16.62
C ARG A 144 3.46 8.51 -15.79
N ALA A 145 3.80 9.77 -15.97
CA ALA A 145 3.17 10.86 -15.25
C ALA A 145 1.63 10.90 -15.38
N PRO A 146 1.02 10.66 -16.55
CA PRO A 146 -0.44 10.61 -16.68
C PRO A 146 -1.11 9.50 -15.85
N LEU A 147 -0.37 8.43 -15.56
CA LEU A 147 -0.87 7.22 -14.89
C LEU A 147 -0.36 7.10 -13.46
N SER A 148 0.41 8.08 -13.03
CA SER A 148 0.90 8.11 -11.67
C SER A 148 -0.27 8.16 -10.68
N PRO A 149 -0.27 7.32 -9.63
CA PRO A 149 -1.34 7.28 -8.65
C PRO A 149 -1.68 8.65 -8.07
N HIS A 150 -0.69 9.51 -7.84
CA HIS A 150 -0.95 10.83 -7.29
C HIS A 150 -1.76 11.75 -8.23
N ARG A 151 -1.78 11.51 -9.53
CA ARG A 151 -2.66 12.25 -10.46
C ARG A 151 -4.10 11.77 -10.39
N ALA A 152 -4.31 10.46 -10.20
CA ALA A 152 -5.64 9.92 -9.98
C ALA A 152 -6.23 10.34 -8.63
N GLN A 153 -5.39 10.80 -7.72
CA GLN A 153 -5.72 11.17 -6.35
C GLN A 153 -6.86 12.20 -6.24
N ALA A 154 -6.94 13.14 -7.17
CA ALA A 154 -7.99 14.16 -7.19
C ALA A 154 -9.40 13.59 -7.43
N TRP A 155 -9.50 12.39 -7.98
CA TRP A 155 -10.77 11.71 -8.30
C TRP A 155 -11.08 10.56 -7.35
N VAL A 156 -10.16 10.15 -6.50
CA VAL A 156 -10.41 9.14 -5.46
C VAL A 156 -11.17 9.80 -4.32
N ALA A 157 -12.39 9.32 -4.05
CA ALA A 157 -13.29 9.89 -3.04
C ALA A 157 -13.42 9.01 -1.77
N CYS A 158 -12.74 7.88 -1.71
CA CYS A 158 -12.82 6.93 -0.60
C CYS A 158 -11.51 6.91 0.22
N PRO A 159 -11.55 6.40 1.47
CA PRO A 159 -10.35 6.23 2.28
C PRO A 159 -9.38 5.20 1.67
N VAL A 160 -8.09 5.40 1.91
CA VAL A 160 -7.00 4.58 1.35
C VAL A 160 -6.08 4.06 2.45
N LEU A 161 -5.88 2.74 2.49
CA LEU A 161 -4.81 2.12 3.27
C LEU A 161 -3.61 1.85 2.36
N TYR A 162 -2.48 2.44 2.68
CA TYR A 162 -1.21 2.12 2.04
C TYR A 162 -0.48 1.04 2.84
N ILE A 163 -0.08 -0.03 2.17
CA ILE A 163 0.72 -1.10 2.75
C ILE A 163 2.05 -1.15 2.03
N GLY A 164 3.11 -0.74 2.70
CA GLY A 164 4.46 -0.66 2.17
C GLY A 164 5.43 -1.63 2.83
N ALA A 165 6.60 -1.72 2.24
CA ALA A 165 7.75 -2.44 2.75
C ALA A 165 8.94 -1.50 2.87
N THR A 166 9.70 -1.58 3.97
CA THR A 166 10.85 -0.68 4.16
C THR A 166 11.98 -0.94 3.17
N ASN A 167 12.02 -2.13 2.58
CA ASN A 167 13.06 -2.59 1.66
C ASN A 167 12.49 -2.84 0.25
N GLU A 168 11.63 -1.94 -0.21
CA GLU A 168 10.99 -2.04 -1.52
C GLU A 168 12.02 -2.01 -2.66
N ASP A 169 11.87 -2.89 -3.64
CA ASP A 169 12.87 -3.09 -4.70
C ASP A 169 12.93 -1.97 -5.74
N GLY A 170 11.81 -1.33 -6.00
CA GLY A 170 11.66 -0.37 -7.09
C GLY A 170 11.61 1.09 -6.69
N TYR A 171 11.28 1.38 -5.42
CA TYR A 171 10.86 2.69 -4.98
C TYR A 171 11.55 3.09 -3.68
N GLU A 172 11.71 4.36 -3.49
CA GLU A 172 12.19 4.92 -2.23
C GLU A 172 10.99 5.11 -1.30
N MET A 173 11.06 4.54 -0.10
CA MET A 173 9.97 4.65 0.86
C MET A 173 9.58 6.11 1.20
N PHE A 174 10.50 7.05 1.10
CA PHE A 174 10.23 8.47 1.40
C PHE A 174 9.39 9.17 0.33
N SER A 175 9.24 8.58 -0.86
CA SER A 175 8.35 9.14 -1.89
C SER A 175 6.89 9.16 -1.45
N ILE A 176 6.51 8.29 -0.53
CA ILE A 176 5.18 8.27 0.07
C ILE A 176 4.85 9.58 0.79
N ASN A 177 5.84 10.24 1.40
CA ASN A 177 5.63 11.51 2.08
C ASN A 177 5.07 12.59 1.14
N HIS A 178 5.54 12.57 -0.11
CA HIS A 178 5.04 13.49 -1.14
C HIS A 178 3.61 13.15 -1.58
N ILE A 179 3.29 11.86 -1.71
CA ILE A 179 1.93 11.42 -2.04
C ILE A 179 0.99 11.84 -0.91
N GLN A 180 1.35 11.55 0.33
CA GLN A 180 0.49 11.79 1.49
C GLN A 180 0.23 13.27 1.73
N SER A 181 1.22 14.15 1.45
CA SER A 181 1.05 15.59 1.58
C SER A 181 -0.05 16.18 0.68
N LYS A 182 -0.44 15.46 -0.37
CA LYS A 182 -1.46 15.86 -1.34
C LYS A 182 -2.79 15.13 -1.20
N MET A 183 -2.90 14.21 -0.23
CA MET A 183 -4.13 13.45 -0.02
C MET A 183 -5.24 14.33 0.55
N THR A 184 -6.41 14.28 -0.08
CA THR A 184 -7.62 14.99 0.33
C THR A 184 -8.64 14.08 1.01
N VAL A 185 -8.44 12.78 0.95
CA VAL A 185 -9.29 11.76 1.61
C VAL A 185 -8.59 11.17 2.82
N PRO A 186 -9.33 10.57 3.76
CA PRO A 186 -8.73 9.83 4.88
C PRO A 186 -7.77 8.75 4.39
N TRP A 187 -6.63 8.63 5.04
CA TRP A 187 -5.65 7.61 4.71
C TRP A 187 -4.97 7.05 5.97
N ALA A 188 -4.45 5.85 5.83
CA ALA A 188 -3.58 5.21 6.80
C ALA A 188 -2.42 4.54 6.07
N ILE A 189 -1.35 4.25 6.80
CA ILE A 189 -0.19 3.56 6.25
C ILE A 189 0.31 2.49 7.21
N GLN A 190 0.76 1.38 6.66
CA GLN A 190 1.48 0.33 7.33
C GLN A 190 2.79 0.09 6.58
N TYR A 191 3.92 0.11 7.29
CA TYR A 191 5.19 -0.39 6.78
C TYR A 191 5.56 -1.70 7.47
N THR A 192 5.94 -2.70 6.68
CA THR A 192 6.56 -3.92 7.22
C THR A 192 8.08 -3.75 7.20
N PRO A 193 8.72 -3.61 8.38
CA PRO A 193 10.17 -3.46 8.45
C PRO A 193 10.90 -4.71 7.97
N ASN A 194 12.06 -4.52 7.33
CA ASN A 194 12.91 -5.60 6.77
C ASN A 194 12.18 -6.48 5.76
N TYR A 195 11.23 -5.90 5.04
CA TYR A 195 10.41 -6.63 4.09
C TYR A 195 10.55 -6.04 2.69
N ARG A 196 10.58 -6.89 1.68
CA ARG A 196 10.75 -6.51 0.27
C ARG A 196 9.40 -6.48 -0.47
N HIS A 197 9.46 -6.30 -1.78
CA HIS A 197 8.29 -6.30 -2.66
C HIS A 197 7.58 -7.66 -2.66
N ALA A 198 6.77 -7.91 -1.65
CA ALA A 198 6.02 -9.15 -1.46
C ALA A 198 4.69 -8.89 -0.73
N SER A 199 3.81 -9.89 -0.77
CA SER A 199 2.43 -9.80 -0.27
C SER A 199 2.06 -10.98 0.65
N ASN A 200 3.01 -11.48 1.43
CA ASN A 200 2.80 -12.67 2.29
C ASN A 200 3.18 -12.43 3.76
N SER A 201 3.15 -11.19 4.21
CA SER A 201 3.34 -10.84 5.63
C SER A 201 2.03 -10.98 6.40
N GLU A 202 2.10 -11.55 7.60
CA GLU A 202 0.96 -11.64 8.52
C GLU A 202 0.36 -10.25 8.83
N LYS A 203 1.18 -9.21 8.95
CA LYS A 203 0.72 -7.84 9.16
C LYS A 203 -0.17 -7.36 8.00
N GLN A 204 0.23 -7.65 6.77
CA GLN A 204 -0.54 -7.28 5.59
C GLN A 204 -1.91 -7.98 5.57
N PHE A 205 -1.96 -9.27 5.96
CA PHE A 205 -3.22 -10.03 6.05
C PHE A 205 -4.16 -9.46 7.11
N MET A 206 -3.62 -9.11 8.28
CA MET A 206 -4.40 -8.53 9.37
C MET A 206 -4.91 -7.13 8.99
N ASP A 207 -4.09 -6.33 8.34
CA ASP A 207 -4.45 -4.97 7.97
C ASP A 207 -5.52 -4.90 6.87
N TRP A 208 -5.56 -5.86 5.96
CA TRP A 208 -6.69 -6.01 5.05
C TRP A 208 -8.01 -6.22 5.81
N GLN A 209 -8.03 -7.14 6.76
CA GLN A 209 -9.24 -7.42 7.56
C GLN A 209 -9.63 -6.23 8.43
N MET A 210 -8.65 -5.60 9.05
CA MET A 210 -8.82 -4.37 9.83
C MET A 210 -9.42 -3.26 8.97
N TRP A 211 -8.91 -3.08 7.74
CA TRP A 211 -9.37 -2.03 6.83
C TRP A 211 -10.79 -2.25 6.34
N VAL A 212 -11.15 -3.49 6.00
CA VAL A 212 -12.53 -3.83 5.65
C VAL A 212 -13.48 -3.50 6.80
N SER A 213 -13.12 -3.85 8.03
CA SER A 213 -13.91 -3.50 9.22
C SER A 213 -13.95 -1.98 9.45
N HIS A 214 -12.85 -1.25 9.18
CA HIS A 214 -12.85 0.21 9.24
C HIS A 214 -13.86 0.82 8.27
N VAL A 215 -13.81 0.41 7.02
CA VAL A 215 -14.65 0.98 5.96
C VAL A 215 -16.13 0.62 6.12
N PHE A 216 -16.43 -0.61 6.50
CA PHE A 216 -17.80 -1.11 6.48
C PHE A 216 -18.49 -1.14 7.84
N ASP A 217 -17.74 -1.35 8.92
CA ASP A 217 -18.27 -1.48 10.28
C ASP A 217 -17.95 -0.26 11.17
N GLY A 218 -17.16 0.70 10.66
CA GLY A 218 -16.78 1.89 11.42
C GLY A 218 -15.72 1.63 12.49
N ARG A 219 -14.91 0.56 12.35
CA ARG A 219 -13.78 0.34 13.26
C ARG A 219 -12.91 1.60 13.31
N PRO A 220 -12.67 2.17 14.47
CA PRO A 220 -11.84 3.35 14.57
C PRO A 220 -10.37 3.01 14.26
N LEU A 221 -9.63 3.99 13.77
CA LEU A 221 -8.21 3.87 13.50
C LEU A 221 -7.41 4.59 14.58
N THR A 222 -6.28 3.97 14.96
CA THR A 222 -5.25 4.66 15.72
C THR A 222 -4.60 5.73 14.86
N ARG A 223 -4.46 6.93 15.40
CA ARG A 223 -3.82 8.06 14.74
C ARG A 223 -2.42 8.25 15.29
N ILE A 224 -1.44 8.19 14.42
CA ILE A 224 -0.08 8.62 14.72
C ILE A 224 0.01 10.08 14.27
N GLY A 225 0.08 10.98 15.26
CA GLY A 225 0.08 12.43 15.05
C GLY A 225 1.49 12.96 14.79
N GLU A 226 1.86 13.97 15.55
CA GLU A 226 3.15 14.62 15.44
C GLU A 226 4.29 13.64 15.77
N THR A 227 5.30 13.62 14.90
CA THR A 227 6.54 12.87 15.10
C THR A 227 7.72 13.84 15.14
N SER A 228 8.64 13.63 16.05
CA SER A 228 9.83 14.45 16.20
C SER A 228 11.03 13.62 16.64
N HIS A 229 12.22 14.16 16.44
CA HIS A 229 13.43 13.53 16.95
C HIS A 229 14.45 14.57 17.42
N GLU A 230 15.34 14.11 18.30
CA GLU A 230 16.43 14.93 18.84
C GLU A 230 17.73 14.14 18.74
N ILE A 231 18.73 14.74 18.10
CA ILE A 231 20.08 14.18 18.01
C ILE A 231 20.84 14.59 19.27
N THR A 232 21.35 13.60 19.98
CA THR A 232 22.16 13.81 21.19
C THR A 232 23.57 13.26 20.98
N ALA A 233 24.49 13.59 21.93
CA ALA A 233 25.83 13.01 21.90
C ALA A 233 25.86 11.47 22.03
N ARG A 234 24.77 10.87 22.47
CA ARG A 234 24.64 9.43 22.69
C ARG A 234 23.86 8.68 21.61
N GLY A 235 23.15 9.40 20.72
CA GLY A 235 22.29 8.76 19.73
C GLY A 235 21.06 9.59 19.37
N LEU A 236 19.95 8.95 19.06
CA LEU A 236 18.71 9.58 18.62
C LEU A 236 17.57 9.28 19.60
N THR A 237 16.92 10.32 20.07
CA THR A 237 15.61 10.22 20.74
C THR A 237 14.51 10.45 19.72
N MET A 238 13.57 9.52 19.60
CA MET A 238 12.44 9.55 18.66
C MET A 238 11.15 9.69 19.48
N ARG A 239 10.23 10.56 19.05
CA ARG A 239 8.95 10.79 19.72
C ARG A 239 7.81 10.73 18.74
N ALA A 240 6.68 10.18 19.19
CA ALA A 240 5.43 10.16 18.44
C ALA A 240 4.26 10.38 19.38
N LYS A 241 3.35 11.30 19.00
CA LYS A 241 2.06 11.44 19.66
C LYS A 241 1.09 10.44 19.06
N ILE A 242 0.52 9.55 19.89
CA ILE A 242 -0.41 8.50 19.47
C ILE A 242 -1.74 8.71 20.15
N GLU A 243 -2.77 8.89 19.33
CA GLU A 243 -4.16 9.01 19.77
C GLU A 243 -4.92 7.77 19.29
N SER A 244 -5.46 7.01 20.23
CA SER A 244 -6.16 5.78 19.89
C SER A 244 -7.39 5.56 20.73
N PRO A 245 -8.57 5.39 20.12
CA PRO A 245 -9.74 4.86 20.82
C PRO A 245 -9.67 3.32 20.97
N ASN A 246 -8.67 2.70 20.36
CA ASN A 246 -8.45 1.26 20.37
C ASN A 246 -7.50 0.86 21.52
N LYS A 247 -7.51 -0.42 21.88
CA LYS A 247 -6.52 -0.95 22.80
C LYS A 247 -5.17 -1.05 22.08
N ILE A 248 -4.22 -0.21 22.45
CA ILE A 248 -2.84 -0.31 21.98
C ILE A 248 -2.21 -1.55 22.65
N ILE A 249 -1.67 -2.43 21.82
CA ILE A 249 -0.97 -3.65 22.25
C ILE A 249 0.52 -3.43 22.31
N GLN A 250 1.06 -2.66 21.33
CA GLN A 250 2.48 -2.41 21.23
C GLN A 250 2.74 -1.13 20.44
N VAL A 251 3.71 -0.36 20.89
CA VAL A 251 4.36 0.71 20.10
C VAL A 251 5.82 0.35 19.95
N LYS A 252 6.33 0.48 18.75
CA LYS A 252 7.70 0.11 18.40
C LYS A 252 8.30 1.16 17.48
N PHE A 253 9.47 1.67 17.81
CA PHE A 253 10.25 2.49 16.91
C PHE A 253 11.21 1.60 16.13
N TRP A 254 11.42 1.95 14.87
CA TRP A 254 12.35 1.30 13.97
C TRP A 254 13.30 2.33 13.41
N TYR A 255 14.58 2.02 13.34
CA TYR A 255 15.58 2.90 12.78
C TYR A 255 16.55 2.16 11.86
N ALA A 256 17.22 2.89 10.96
CA ALA A 256 18.16 2.33 10.01
C ALA A 256 19.37 3.25 9.78
N TYR A 257 20.48 2.63 9.41
CA TYR A 257 21.71 3.30 9.01
C TYR A 257 21.97 3.13 7.53
N CYS A 258 22.44 4.19 6.86
CA CYS A 258 22.69 4.23 5.42
C CYS A 258 24.18 4.28 5.05
N ASP A 259 25.10 3.99 5.98
CA ASP A 259 26.53 4.28 5.81
C ASP A 259 27.18 3.59 4.63
N ASP A 260 27.03 2.27 4.54
CA ASP A 260 27.72 1.43 3.58
C ASP A 260 26.78 0.76 2.58
N VAL A 261 25.50 1.12 2.64
CA VAL A 261 24.46 0.50 1.83
C VAL A 261 23.99 1.46 0.74
N PRO A 262 24.20 1.13 -0.53
CA PRO A 262 23.94 2.05 -1.65
C PRO A 262 22.45 2.27 -1.93
N PHE A 263 21.55 1.49 -1.30
CA PHE A 263 20.11 1.55 -1.58
C PHE A 263 19.28 1.31 -0.32
N TRP A 264 18.17 2.04 -0.16
CA TRP A 264 17.21 1.86 0.93
C TRP A 264 16.70 0.43 1.05
N ARG A 265 16.51 -0.27 -0.05
CA ARG A 265 16.05 -1.67 -0.08
C ARG A 265 16.99 -2.66 0.62
N ASP A 266 18.26 -2.31 0.79
CA ASP A 266 19.28 -3.18 1.36
C ASP A 266 19.57 -2.83 2.84
N LEU A 267 18.86 -1.84 3.40
CA LEU A 267 19.00 -1.45 4.79
C LEU A 267 18.46 -2.52 5.74
N VAL A 268 19.05 -2.58 6.91
CA VAL A 268 18.52 -3.32 8.04
C VAL A 268 17.86 -2.33 8.99
N TRP A 269 16.58 -2.59 9.29
CA TRP A 269 15.81 -1.82 10.25
C TRP A 269 15.85 -2.49 11.61
N TYR A 270 16.27 -1.75 12.61
CA TYR A 270 16.47 -2.23 13.98
C TYR A 270 15.31 -1.73 14.87
N PRO A 271 14.70 -2.61 15.67
CA PRO A 271 13.66 -2.21 16.60
C PRO A 271 14.24 -1.60 17.86
N VAL A 272 13.53 -0.61 18.41
CA VAL A 272 13.75 -0.11 19.76
C VAL A 272 12.85 -0.89 20.72
N TYR A 273 13.44 -1.52 21.72
CA TYR A 273 12.72 -2.35 22.69
C TYR A 273 12.21 -1.58 23.89
N ASN A 274 12.91 -0.53 24.29
CA ASN A 274 12.56 0.28 25.48
C ASN A 274 11.82 1.55 25.02
N VAL A 275 10.50 1.45 24.97
CA VAL A 275 9.62 2.58 24.64
C VAL A 275 8.94 3.03 25.92
N LYS A 276 9.04 4.33 26.21
CA LYS A 276 8.35 4.99 27.32
C LYS A 276 7.10 5.67 26.81
N GLU A 277 6.09 5.76 27.65
CA GLU A 277 4.85 6.48 27.35
C GLU A 277 4.55 7.47 28.46
N SER A 278 4.18 8.69 28.09
CA SER A 278 3.65 9.71 28.98
C SER A 278 2.64 10.57 28.22
N ASP A 279 1.41 10.61 28.70
CA ASP A 279 0.32 11.45 28.16
C ASP A 279 0.07 11.28 26.64
N GLY A 280 0.15 10.02 26.18
CA GLY A 280 -0.02 9.68 24.78
C GLY A 280 1.18 10.01 23.88
N VAL A 281 2.29 10.49 24.46
CA VAL A 281 3.57 10.65 23.78
C VAL A 281 4.43 9.43 24.06
N TYR A 282 4.81 8.74 23.02
CA TYR A 282 5.71 7.60 23.07
C TYR A 282 7.11 8.05 22.70
N GLU A 283 8.09 7.60 23.46
CA GLU A 283 9.50 7.92 23.26
C GLU A 283 10.31 6.65 23.15
N GLY A 284 11.08 6.55 22.06
CA GLY A 284 12.08 5.53 21.83
C GLY A 284 13.47 6.13 21.72
N TYR A 285 14.47 5.40 22.18
CA TYR A 285 15.85 5.86 22.17
C TYR A 285 16.76 4.82 21.52
N ASN A 286 17.57 5.26 20.57
CA ASN A 286 18.68 4.50 20.02
C ASN A 286 19.96 4.98 20.73
N ASP A 287 20.72 4.05 21.31
CA ASP A 287 22.02 4.34 21.94
C ASP A 287 23.16 4.07 20.95
N GLY A 288 24.04 5.04 20.78
CA GLY A 288 25.19 4.95 19.92
C GLY A 288 25.12 5.89 18.71
N LYS A 289 25.49 5.40 17.54
CA LYS A 289 25.52 6.19 16.31
C LYS A 289 24.12 6.72 15.94
N THR A 290 24.06 7.98 15.50
CA THR A 290 22.82 8.57 14.99
C THR A 290 22.35 7.83 13.73
N PRO A 291 21.13 7.27 13.71
CA PRO A 291 20.55 6.66 12.51
C PRO A 291 20.25 7.69 11.42
N ASP A 292 20.10 7.23 10.20
CA ASP A 292 19.75 8.06 9.05
C ASP A 292 18.24 8.17 8.81
N ALA A 293 17.48 7.21 9.31
CA ALA A 293 16.02 7.17 9.19
C ALA A 293 15.36 6.44 10.35
N TRP A 294 14.08 6.74 10.57
CA TRP A 294 13.26 6.04 11.56
C TRP A 294 11.77 6.12 11.22
N LEU A 295 10.99 5.24 11.81
CA LEU A 295 9.52 5.27 11.83
C LEU A 295 9.00 4.67 13.13
N VAL A 296 7.73 4.93 13.45
CA VAL A 296 7.02 4.25 14.54
C VAL A 296 5.93 3.35 13.98
N GLU A 297 5.77 2.18 14.59
CA GLU A 297 4.73 1.21 14.32
C GLU A 297 3.86 1.04 15.56
N VAL A 298 2.55 1.04 15.37
CA VAL A 298 1.56 0.78 16.43
C VAL A 298 0.78 -0.47 16.09
N LYS A 299 0.73 -1.41 17.01
CA LYS A 299 -0.18 -2.56 16.98
C LYS A 299 -1.36 -2.28 17.89
N ASP A 300 -2.56 -2.31 17.36
CA ASP A 300 -3.80 -2.13 18.11
C ASP A 300 -4.82 -3.25 17.90
N VAL A 301 -5.82 -3.30 18.76
CA VAL A 301 -6.95 -4.21 18.63
C VAL A 301 -8.25 -3.47 18.93
N ALA A 302 -9.22 -3.60 18.02
CA ALA A 302 -10.59 -3.15 18.19
C ALA A 302 -11.55 -4.02 17.38
N MET A 303 -12.77 -4.21 17.88
CA MET A 303 -13.85 -4.96 17.23
C MET A 303 -13.41 -6.38 16.76
N GLY A 304 -12.47 -7.00 17.48
CA GLY A 304 -11.95 -8.34 17.15
C GLY A 304 -10.89 -8.37 16.05
N PHE A 305 -10.48 -7.21 15.50
CA PHE A 305 -9.45 -7.11 14.48
C PHE A 305 -8.17 -6.47 15.03
N THR A 306 -7.04 -7.06 14.69
CA THR A 306 -5.72 -6.49 14.93
C THR A 306 -5.33 -5.62 13.74
N GLY A 307 -4.79 -4.43 14.01
CA GLY A 307 -4.22 -3.54 13.01
C GLY A 307 -2.77 -3.20 13.33
N TYR A 308 -2.01 -2.93 12.28
CA TYR A 308 -0.65 -2.40 12.34
C TYR A 308 -0.60 -1.12 11.54
N LEU A 309 -0.38 -0.01 12.21
CA LEU A 309 -0.26 1.29 11.55
C LEU A 309 1.13 1.86 11.80
N SER A 310 1.64 2.60 10.84
CA SER A 310 2.96 3.21 10.92
C SER A 310 2.86 4.74 10.76
N SER A 311 3.86 5.45 11.27
CA SER A 311 4.10 6.81 10.82
C SER A 311 4.62 6.84 9.39
N LEU A 312 4.58 8.01 8.77
CA LEU A 312 5.44 8.28 7.63
C LEU A 312 6.91 8.11 8.04
N PRO A 313 7.78 7.63 7.14
CA PRO A 313 9.20 7.50 7.44
C PRO A 313 9.83 8.87 7.63
N GLN A 314 10.66 9.00 8.65
CA GLN A 314 11.36 10.22 9.04
C GLN A 314 12.83 10.13 8.63
N LYS A 315 13.34 11.18 8.00
CA LYS A 315 14.77 11.34 7.73
C LYS A 315 15.46 12.05 8.88
N VAL A 316 16.66 11.60 9.20
CA VAL A 316 17.55 12.24 10.16
C VAL A 316 18.73 12.90 9.44
N SER A 317 19.13 12.37 8.28
CA SER A 317 20.24 12.88 7.49
C SER A 317 19.88 12.99 6.00
N ASP A 318 20.63 13.81 5.27
CA ASP A 318 20.48 13.99 3.81
C ASP A 318 21.24 12.95 2.98
N LYS A 319 21.78 11.88 3.58
CA LYS A 319 22.55 10.84 2.89
C LYS A 319 21.75 10.15 1.77
N GLU A 320 20.42 10.07 1.89
CA GLU A 320 19.53 9.56 0.85
C GLU A 320 19.72 10.29 -0.50
N THR A 321 19.97 11.61 -0.47
CA THR A 321 20.18 12.38 -1.70
C THR A 321 21.42 11.91 -2.47
N ALA A 322 22.47 11.49 -1.77
CA ALA A 322 23.67 10.94 -2.38
C ALA A 322 23.40 9.56 -3.01
N VAL A 323 22.65 8.72 -2.34
CA VAL A 323 22.23 7.39 -2.85
C VAL A 323 21.36 7.53 -4.09
N ARG A 324 20.44 8.49 -4.11
CA ARG A 324 19.57 8.76 -5.25
C ARG A 324 20.34 9.22 -6.49
N LYS A 325 21.33 10.09 -6.34
CA LYS A 325 22.20 10.55 -7.45
C LYS A 325 22.97 9.38 -8.08
N SER A 326 23.41 8.42 -7.28
CA SER A 326 24.12 7.22 -7.81
C SER A 326 23.19 6.28 -8.57
N ARG A 327 21.90 6.23 -8.24
CA ARG A 327 20.88 5.45 -8.98
C ARG A 327 20.54 6.07 -10.34
N GLY A 328 20.47 7.39 -10.44
CA GLY A 328 20.20 8.07 -11.71
C GLY A 328 21.27 7.80 -12.77
N SER A 329 22.49 7.49 -12.36
CA SER A 329 23.57 7.09 -13.27
C SER A 329 23.49 5.62 -13.74
N ARG A 330 22.64 4.80 -13.12
CA ARG A 330 22.34 3.43 -13.53
C ARG A 330 20.91 3.34 -14.05
N SER A 331 20.59 4.13 -15.07
CA SER A 331 19.49 3.74 -15.96
C SER A 331 19.88 2.37 -16.50
N ARG A 332 19.35 1.30 -15.93
CA ARG A 332 19.38 0.00 -16.58
C ARG A 332 18.58 0.22 -17.86
N HIS A 333 19.28 0.48 -18.94
CA HIS A 333 18.79 0.14 -20.25
C HIS A 333 18.47 -1.35 -20.18
N TRP A 334 17.22 -1.66 -20.01
CA TRP A 334 16.74 -3.00 -20.26
C TRP A 334 16.84 -3.19 -21.76
N GLU A 335 17.96 -3.72 -22.24
CA GLU A 335 18.08 -4.20 -23.61
C GLU A 335 17.20 -5.45 -23.72
N PRO A 336 16.20 -5.46 -24.59
CA PRO A 336 15.49 -6.69 -24.88
C PRO A 336 16.52 -7.64 -25.50
N ASN A 337 16.70 -8.79 -24.87
CA ASN A 337 17.44 -9.90 -25.47
C ASN A 337 16.87 -10.14 -26.88
N LYS A 338 17.78 -10.08 -27.85
CA LYS A 338 17.55 -10.42 -29.25
C LYS A 338 17.00 -11.80 -29.42
#